data_e45915be5a5ed1a1fbcb1b9bdee8a171
#
_entry.id   e45915be5a5ed1a1fbcb1b9bdee8a171
#
_cell.length_a   1.000
_cell.length_b   1.000
_cell.length_c   1.000
_cell.angle_alpha   90.00
_cell.angle_beta   90.00
_cell.angle_gamma   90.00
#
_symmetry.space_group_name_H-M   'P 1'
#
loop_
_entity.id
_entity.type
_entity.pdbx_description
1 polymer ?
#
loop_
_entity_poly.entity_id
_entity_poly.type
_entity_poly.pdbx_seq_one_letter_code
_entity_poly.pdbx_strand_id
1 'polypeptide(L)'
;MPLLQPCNFQRPKYLFNGHLETVYPTLFRKVNLPPTHQDFVETQDGDILEVDWHRRGQSKLLIISHGLEGNSSRSYVLGMAKEALSRGFDVLAWNYRGCGEQLNRKAIFYHSGATYDLDTIVRYASPGYAEIALVGFSLGGNLTLKYLGEKRDRDSKIKRGVAISVPLDLGGACDQISTAAFGVYTRRFLKSLQLKIEKKSSLFPDEFPLEKFASIRSLRDFDNTFTGPLHGFQDAEEYYRINSALQFLPGIEVPSLVLNAQNDPFLSPSCYPTQLAQ
;
A
#
# COMPACT_ATOMS: atom_id res chain seq x y z
N MET A 1 -4.86 21.00 -4.29
CA MET A 1 -5.91 19.97 -4.56
C MET A 1 -7.22 20.46 -3.95
N PRO A 2 -8.31 20.66 -4.71
CA PRO A 2 -9.57 21.15 -4.15
C PRO A 2 -10.21 20.12 -3.24
N LEU A 3 -10.89 20.57 -2.17
CA LEU A 3 -11.79 19.73 -1.41
C LEU A 3 -13.03 19.45 -2.26
N LEU A 4 -13.27 18.18 -2.52
CA LEU A 4 -14.49 17.78 -3.21
C LEU A 4 -15.66 17.82 -2.26
N GLN A 5 -16.84 18.19 -2.78
CA GLN A 5 -18.09 18.15 -2.02
C GLN A 5 -18.34 16.72 -1.51
N PRO A 6 -18.93 16.55 -0.30
CA PRO A 6 -19.25 15.23 0.21
C PRO A 6 -20.10 14.46 -0.79
N CYS A 7 -19.75 13.21 -1.01
CA CYS A 7 -20.57 12.32 -1.84
C CYS A 7 -21.85 11.94 -1.11
N ASN A 8 -22.89 11.58 -1.87
CA ASN A 8 -24.16 11.10 -1.31
C ASN A 8 -24.07 9.67 -0.73
N PHE A 9 -22.85 9.22 -0.37
CA PHE A 9 -22.65 7.91 0.22
C PHE A 9 -23.32 7.86 1.61
N GLN A 10 -24.18 6.87 1.79
CA GLN A 10 -24.79 6.56 3.08
C GLN A 10 -24.24 5.24 3.58
N ARG A 11 -23.61 5.27 4.75
CA ARG A 11 -23.14 4.03 5.38
C ARG A 11 -24.31 3.12 5.77
N PRO A 12 -24.17 1.80 5.68
CA PRO A 12 -25.15 0.88 6.24
C PRO A 12 -25.35 1.13 7.75
N LYS A 13 -26.60 1.13 8.21
CA LYS A 13 -26.93 1.47 9.61
C LYS A 13 -26.23 0.58 10.65
N TYR A 14 -25.94 -0.68 10.30
CA TYR A 14 -25.25 -1.62 11.18
C TYR A 14 -23.72 -1.38 11.27
N LEU A 15 -23.15 -0.56 10.39
CA LEU A 15 -21.76 -0.12 10.44
C LEU A 15 -21.69 1.27 11.09
N PHE A 16 -21.97 1.37 12.36
CA PHE A 16 -22.21 2.64 13.04
C PHE A 16 -20.94 3.34 13.57
N ASN A 17 -19.76 2.71 13.43
CA ASN A 17 -18.48 3.34 13.79
C ASN A 17 -17.33 2.87 12.89
N GLY A 18 -16.21 3.62 12.88
CA GLY A 18 -15.05 3.33 12.03
C GLY A 18 -14.42 1.95 12.24
N HIS A 19 -14.46 1.42 13.47
CA HIS A 19 -13.92 0.07 13.73
C HIS A 19 -14.77 -1.01 13.06
N LEU A 20 -16.09 -0.92 13.12
CA LEU A 20 -16.99 -1.86 12.43
C LEU A 20 -16.85 -1.73 10.91
N GLU A 21 -16.74 -0.50 10.39
CA GLU A 21 -16.51 -0.23 8.96
C GLU A 21 -15.19 -0.82 8.47
N THR A 22 -14.18 -0.90 9.34
CA THR A 22 -12.88 -1.50 9.03
C THR A 22 -12.88 -3.02 9.12
N VAL A 23 -13.45 -3.57 10.19
CA VAL A 23 -13.36 -5.00 10.52
C VAL A 23 -14.37 -5.83 9.72
N TYR A 24 -15.62 -5.37 9.61
CA TYR A 24 -16.70 -6.12 8.97
C TYR A 24 -16.40 -6.49 7.50
N PRO A 25 -15.99 -5.55 6.62
CA PRO A 25 -15.63 -5.90 5.26
C PRO A 25 -14.43 -6.86 5.17
N THR A 26 -13.48 -6.72 6.09
CA THR A 26 -12.30 -7.60 6.15
C THR A 26 -12.68 -9.05 6.43
N LEU A 27 -13.67 -9.28 7.28
CA LEU A 27 -14.10 -10.62 7.70
C LEU A 27 -15.14 -11.24 6.76
N PHE A 28 -16.07 -10.44 6.25
CA PHE A 28 -17.28 -10.94 5.59
C PHE A 28 -17.35 -10.66 4.10
N ARG A 29 -16.66 -9.63 3.58
CA ARG A 29 -16.67 -9.33 2.15
C ARG A 29 -15.87 -10.38 1.38
N LYS A 30 -16.56 -11.13 0.54
CA LYS A 30 -15.94 -12.06 -0.40
C LYS A 30 -16.09 -11.54 -1.82
N VAL A 31 -15.01 -11.50 -2.57
CA VAL A 31 -14.99 -11.17 -3.99
C VAL A 31 -14.27 -12.31 -4.70
N ASN A 32 -14.97 -12.97 -5.61
CA ASN A 32 -14.37 -13.99 -6.45
C ASN A 32 -14.00 -13.36 -7.80
N LEU A 33 -12.72 -13.27 -8.06
CA LEU A 33 -12.14 -12.79 -9.31
C LEU A 33 -10.75 -13.42 -9.48
N PRO A 34 -10.66 -14.65 -9.99
CA PRO A 34 -9.36 -15.26 -10.24
C PRO A 34 -8.58 -14.46 -11.29
N PRO A 35 -7.24 -14.37 -11.18
CA PRO A 35 -6.42 -13.72 -12.18
C PRO A 35 -6.54 -14.47 -13.53
N THR A 36 -6.43 -13.73 -14.64
CA THR A 36 -6.35 -14.32 -15.98
C THR A 36 -4.95 -14.87 -16.26
N HIS A 37 -3.96 -14.33 -15.60
CA HIS A 37 -2.54 -14.72 -15.69
C HIS A 37 -1.79 -14.24 -14.46
N GLN A 38 -0.83 -15.03 -13.99
CA GLN A 38 0.14 -14.66 -12.94
C GLN A 38 1.53 -14.64 -13.53
N ASP A 39 2.38 -13.72 -13.06
CA ASP A 39 3.74 -13.58 -13.55
C ASP A 39 4.67 -13.08 -12.44
N PHE A 40 5.97 -13.16 -12.70
CA PHE A 40 7.03 -12.63 -11.84
C PHE A 40 7.82 -11.57 -12.60
N VAL A 41 7.94 -10.40 -12.00
CA VAL A 41 8.67 -9.27 -12.54
C VAL A 41 10.02 -9.18 -11.83
N GLU A 42 11.11 -9.29 -12.56
CA GLU A 42 12.45 -9.15 -12.01
C GLU A 42 12.77 -7.67 -11.77
N THR A 43 13.30 -7.36 -10.60
CA THR A 43 13.71 -6.01 -10.21
C THR A 43 15.17 -5.77 -10.59
N GLN A 44 15.59 -4.50 -10.65
CA GLN A 44 16.97 -4.14 -11.01
C GLN A 44 18.03 -4.76 -10.08
N ASP A 45 17.68 -5.01 -8.83
CA ASP A 45 18.57 -5.64 -7.84
C ASP A 45 18.50 -7.18 -7.87
N GLY A 46 17.80 -7.78 -8.85
CA GLY A 46 17.68 -9.23 -9.04
C GLY A 46 16.70 -9.91 -8.09
N ASP A 47 15.81 -9.16 -7.46
CA ASP A 47 14.68 -9.69 -6.69
C ASP A 47 13.46 -9.94 -7.60
N ILE A 48 12.35 -10.40 -7.05
CA ILE A 48 11.12 -10.70 -7.79
C ILE A 48 9.91 -10.04 -7.14
N LEU A 49 8.99 -9.58 -7.99
CA LEU A 49 7.67 -9.09 -7.63
C LEU A 49 6.62 -9.95 -8.32
N GLU A 50 5.71 -10.51 -7.56
CA GLU A 50 4.61 -11.33 -8.08
C GLU A 50 3.44 -10.45 -8.50
N VAL A 51 2.85 -10.72 -9.66
CA VAL A 51 1.75 -9.91 -10.24
C VAL A 51 0.59 -10.78 -10.69
N ASP A 52 -0.61 -10.31 -10.41
CA ASP A 52 -1.87 -10.89 -10.86
C ASP A 52 -2.50 -9.99 -11.93
N TRP A 53 -2.65 -10.53 -13.13
CA TRP A 53 -3.32 -9.88 -14.23
C TRP A 53 -4.79 -10.24 -14.32
N HIS A 54 -5.63 -9.24 -14.57
CA HIS A 54 -7.02 -9.40 -14.97
C HIS A 54 -7.21 -8.66 -16.29
N ARG A 55 -7.15 -9.37 -17.40
CA ARG A 55 -7.17 -8.81 -18.77
C ARG A 55 -8.47 -9.11 -19.49
N ARG A 56 -8.96 -8.11 -20.23
CA ARG A 56 -10.09 -8.19 -21.16
C ARG A 56 -9.75 -7.56 -22.52
N GLY A 57 -8.47 -7.27 -22.77
CA GLY A 57 -7.99 -6.67 -24.02
C GLY A 57 -8.28 -5.16 -24.12
N GLN A 58 -8.29 -4.46 -22.99
CA GLN A 58 -8.53 -3.01 -22.97
C GLN A 58 -7.24 -2.22 -23.27
N SER A 59 -7.39 -1.01 -23.79
CA SER A 59 -6.25 -0.09 -24.02
C SER A 59 -5.84 0.72 -22.78
N LYS A 60 -6.61 0.62 -21.69
CA LYS A 60 -6.38 1.32 -20.42
C LYS A 60 -6.00 0.31 -19.33
N LEU A 61 -5.01 0.65 -18.53
CA LEU A 61 -4.54 -0.18 -17.44
C LEU A 61 -4.79 0.49 -16.09
N LEU A 62 -5.27 -0.27 -15.11
CA LEU A 62 -5.24 0.09 -13.71
C LEU A 62 -4.20 -0.75 -12.97
N ILE A 63 -3.23 -0.11 -12.33
CA ILE A 63 -2.27 -0.78 -11.42
C ILE A 63 -2.73 -0.55 -9.99
N ILE A 64 -2.84 -1.64 -9.21
CA ILE A 64 -3.36 -1.61 -7.83
C ILE A 64 -2.24 -1.99 -6.85
N SER A 65 -1.95 -1.08 -5.91
CA SER A 65 -1.03 -1.27 -4.79
C SER A 65 -1.82 -1.53 -3.50
N HIS A 66 -1.59 -2.68 -2.86
CA HIS A 66 -2.31 -3.08 -1.64
C HIS A 66 -1.81 -2.38 -0.36
N GLY A 67 -2.49 -2.57 0.77
CA GLY A 67 -2.09 -2.03 2.07
C GLY A 67 -1.12 -2.94 2.83
N LEU A 68 -0.72 -2.49 4.03
CA LEU A 68 0.19 -3.19 4.95
C LEU A 68 -0.24 -4.66 5.15
N GLU A 69 0.68 -5.59 4.94
CA GLU A 69 0.47 -7.04 5.06
C GLU A 69 -0.74 -7.56 4.24
N GLY A 70 -1.06 -6.83 3.16
CA GLY A 70 -2.01 -7.28 2.16
C GLY A 70 -1.37 -8.11 1.06
N ASN A 71 -2.14 -8.37 0.02
CA ASN A 71 -1.71 -8.94 -1.25
C ASN A 71 -2.77 -8.68 -2.34
N SER A 72 -2.50 -9.09 -3.57
CA SER A 72 -3.37 -8.95 -4.75
C SER A 72 -4.74 -9.63 -4.59
N SER A 73 -4.85 -10.68 -3.77
CA SER A 73 -6.09 -11.44 -3.56
C SER A 73 -7.03 -10.87 -2.49
N ARG A 74 -6.66 -9.76 -1.83
CA ARG A 74 -7.52 -9.14 -0.80
C ARG A 74 -8.83 -8.64 -1.40
N SER A 75 -9.93 -8.81 -0.67
CA SER A 75 -11.28 -8.50 -1.15
C SER A 75 -11.47 -7.05 -1.61
N TYR A 76 -10.72 -6.09 -1.05
CA TYR A 76 -10.74 -4.70 -1.49
C TYR A 76 -9.99 -4.50 -2.81
N VAL A 77 -8.88 -5.23 -3.03
CA VAL A 77 -8.13 -5.24 -4.29
C VAL A 77 -8.98 -5.85 -5.40
N LEU A 78 -9.50 -7.06 -5.16
CA LEU A 78 -10.37 -7.75 -6.12
C LEU A 78 -11.66 -6.97 -6.40
N GLY A 79 -12.21 -6.28 -5.41
CA GLY A 79 -13.38 -5.41 -5.59
C GLY A 79 -13.10 -4.23 -6.51
N MET A 80 -11.93 -3.59 -6.34
CA MET A 80 -11.47 -2.52 -7.23
C MET A 80 -11.18 -3.04 -8.63
N ALA A 81 -10.52 -4.20 -8.73
CA ALA A 81 -10.25 -4.85 -10.02
C ALA A 81 -11.53 -5.17 -10.78
N LYS A 82 -12.54 -5.74 -10.11
CA LYS A 82 -13.84 -6.05 -10.71
C LYS A 82 -14.55 -4.81 -11.22
N GLU A 83 -14.53 -3.72 -10.47
CA GLU A 83 -15.13 -2.45 -10.88
C GLU A 83 -14.37 -1.83 -12.06
N ALA A 84 -13.04 -1.84 -12.04
CA ALA A 84 -12.22 -1.32 -13.12
C ALA A 84 -12.44 -2.08 -14.45
N LEU A 85 -12.51 -3.41 -14.37
CA LEU A 85 -12.85 -4.25 -15.53
C LEU A 85 -14.21 -3.91 -16.15
N SER A 86 -15.22 -3.56 -15.31
CA SER A 86 -16.54 -3.16 -15.81
C SER A 86 -16.54 -1.80 -16.49
N ARG A 87 -15.50 -0.98 -16.22
CA ARG A 87 -15.31 0.37 -16.77
C ARG A 87 -14.30 0.43 -17.91
N GLY A 88 -13.91 -0.71 -18.48
CA GLY A 88 -13.04 -0.77 -19.66
C GLY A 88 -11.55 -0.58 -19.34
N PHE A 89 -11.11 -1.04 -18.17
CA PHE A 89 -9.69 -1.17 -17.83
C PHE A 89 -9.30 -2.65 -17.80
N ASP A 90 -8.10 -2.95 -18.24
CA ASP A 90 -7.37 -4.11 -17.76
C ASP A 90 -6.76 -3.78 -16.39
N VAL A 91 -6.48 -4.80 -15.57
CA VAL A 91 -5.97 -4.58 -14.22
C VAL A 91 -4.72 -5.42 -13.96
N LEU A 92 -3.73 -4.80 -13.34
CA LEU A 92 -2.60 -5.46 -12.72
C LEU A 92 -2.62 -5.18 -11.21
N ALA A 93 -2.79 -6.22 -10.40
CA ALA A 93 -2.61 -6.17 -8.96
C ALA A 93 -1.26 -6.84 -8.62
N TRP A 94 -0.37 -6.14 -7.94
CA TRP A 94 0.96 -6.64 -7.64
C TRP A 94 1.16 -6.86 -6.14
N ASN A 95 2.08 -7.75 -5.83
CA ASN A 95 2.46 -8.09 -4.47
C ASN A 95 3.82 -7.49 -4.15
N TYR A 96 3.91 -6.79 -3.01
CA TYR A 96 5.19 -6.29 -2.49
C TYR A 96 6.13 -7.45 -2.15
N ARG A 97 7.42 -7.17 -2.07
CA ARG A 97 8.45 -8.14 -1.68
C ARG A 97 8.03 -8.89 -0.42
N GLY A 98 7.89 -10.21 -0.52
CA GLY A 98 7.46 -11.10 0.55
C GLY A 98 5.97 -11.03 0.92
N CYS A 99 5.11 -10.48 0.05
CA CYS A 99 3.65 -10.47 0.22
C CYS A 99 2.89 -11.38 -0.75
N GLY A 100 3.56 -11.93 -1.76
CA GLY A 100 3.01 -12.94 -2.66
C GLY A 100 2.99 -14.34 -2.05
N GLU A 101 2.70 -15.33 -2.88
CA GLU A 101 2.76 -16.75 -2.49
C GLU A 101 4.20 -17.21 -2.26
N GLN A 102 5.13 -16.69 -3.06
CA GLN A 102 6.55 -16.95 -2.92
C GLN A 102 7.26 -15.84 -2.15
N LEU A 103 8.26 -16.24 -1.34
CA LEU A 103 9.17 -15.26 -0.75
C LEU A 103 10.04 -14.64 -1.85
N ASN A 104 10.28 -13.35 -1.74
CA ASN A 104 11.26 -12.67 -2.56
C ASN A 104 12.71 -13.17 -2.27
N ARG A 105 13.59 -13.03 -3.24
CA ARG A 105 14.94 -13.62 -3.23
C ARG A 105 15.94 -12.92 -2.32
N LYS A 106 15.72 -11.59 -2.05
CA LYS A 106 16.65 -10.77 -1.25
C LYS A 106 16.29 -10.80 0.24
N ALA A 107 17.27 -10.48 1.08
CA ALA A 107 17.05 -10.34 2.52
C ALA A 107 16.02 -9.26 2.86
N ILE A 108 15.94 -8.17 2.10
CA ILE A 108 14.97 -7.09 2.31
C ILE A 108 13.53 -7.54 2.05
N PHE A 109 12.58 -6.87 2.70
CA PHE A 109 11.14 -6.91 2.38
C PHE A 109 10.66 -5.51 1.96
N TYR A 110 9.37 -5.31 1.75
CA TYR A 110 8.82 -4.03 1.32
C TYR A 110 8.82 -2.97 2.43
N HIS A 111 8.73 -1.70 2.03
CA HIS A 111 8.48 -0.57 2.91
C HIS A 111 7.62 0.50 2.21
N SER A 112 7.08 1.45 2.99
CA SER A 112 6.10 2.45 2.51
C SER A 112 6.64 3.41 1.45
N GLY A 113 7.94 3.46 1.25
CA GLY A 113 8.60 4.34 0.30
C GLY A 113 9.27 3.63 -0.87
N ALA A 114 9.03 2.33 -1.09
CA ALA A 114 9.66 1.53 -2.15
C ALA A 114 9.14 1.87 -3.56
N THR A 115 9.21 3.14 -3.93
CA THR A 115 8.72 3.65 -5.22
C THR A 115 9.46 3.10 -6.43
N TYR A 116 10.68 2.59 -6.23
CA TYR A 116 11.46 1.88 -7.24
C TYR A 116 10.80 0.54 -7.66
N ASP A 117 10.13 -0.15 -6.73
CA ASP A 117 9.38 -1.37 -7.05
C ASP A 117 8.12 -1.03 -7.86
N LEU A 118 7.40 0.03 -7.49
CA LEU A 118 6.26 0.51 -8.28
C LEU A 118 6.69 0.97 -9.67
N ASP A 119 7.84 1.64 -9.81
CA ASP A 119 8.40 2.02 -11.11
C ASP A 119 8.70 0.79 -11.98
N THR A 120 9.28 -0.25 -11.38
CA THR A 120 9.53 -1.54 -12.06
C THR A 120 8.21 -2.13 -12.59
N ILE A 121 7.16 -2.15 -11.78
CA ILE A 121 5.83 -2.64 -12.18
C ILE A 121 5.22 -1.78 -13.29
N VAL A 122 5.32 -0.46 -13.20
CA VAL A 122 4.82 0.45 -14.24
C VAL A 122 5.54 0.21 -15.56
N ARG A 123 6.87 0.15 -15.57
CA ARG A 123 7.67 -0.10 -16.78
C ARG A 123 7.39 -1.45 -17.40
N TYR A 124 7.26 -2.49 -16.58
CA TYR A 124 6.89 -3.83 -17.04
C TYR A 124 5.50 -3.85 -17.70
N ALA A 125 4.52 -3.17 -17.08
CA ALA A 125 3.12 -3.25 -17.50
C ALA A 125 2.76 -2.28 -18.65
N SER A 126 3.52 -1.19 -18.82
CA SER A 126 3.20 -0.09 -19.76
C SER A 126 3.12 -0.50 -21.25
N PRO A 127 3.94 -1.43 -21.77
CA PRO A 127 3.83 -1.82 -23.17
C PRO A 127 2.43 -2.31 -23.55
N GLY A 128 1.88 -1.80 -24.65
CA GLY A 128 0.56 -2.18 -25.16
C GLY A 128 -0.63 -1.38 -24.59
N TYR A 129 -0.42 -0.53 -23.58
CA TYR A 129 -1.46 0.34 -23.05
C TYR A 129 -1.29 1.79 -23.50
N ALA A 130 -2.42 2.48 -23.71
CA ALA A 130 -2.45 3.90 -24.05
C ALA A 130 -2.47 4.80 -22.81
N GLU A 131 -3.14 4.37 -21.75
CA GLU A 131 -3.28 5.10 -20.48
C GLU A 131 -3.11 4.15 -19.29
N ILE A 132 -2.46 4.68 -18.24
CA ILE A 132 -2.29 3.99 -16.95
C ILE A 132 -2.91 4.86 -15.86
N ALA A 133 -3.68 4.23 -14.98
CA ALA A 133 -4.12 4.78 -13.72
C ALA A 133 -3.49 4.00 -12.55
N LEU A 134 -3.13 4.69 -11.48
CA LEU A 134 -2.59 4.07 -10.27
C LEU A 134 -3.60 4.18 -9.14
N VAL A 135 -3.85 3.08 -8.44
CA VAL A 135 -4.68 3.07 -7.22
C VAL A 135 -3.90 2.43 -6.09
N GLY A 136 -3.81 3.13 -4.97
CA GLY A 136 -3.18 2.61 -3.76
C GLY A 136 -4.12 2.62 -2.56
N PHE A 137 -4.05 1.56 -1.76
CA PHE A 137 -4.79 1.44 -0.51
C PHE A 137 -3.84 1.53 0.69
N SER A 138 -4.15 2.37 1.67
CA SER A 138 -3.37 2.52 2.90
C SER A 138 -1.89 2.78 2.58
N LEU A 139 -0.96 1.91 3.01
CA LEU A 139 0.45 1.94 2.65
C LEU A 139 0.65 2.08 1.12
N GLY A 140 -0.11 1.36 0.31
CA GLY A 140 -0.07 1.49 -1.14
C GLY A 140 -0.53 2.85 -1.66
N GLY A 141 -1.42 3.53 -0.92
CA GLY A 141 -1.81 4.92 -1.18
C GLY A 141 -0.65 5.88 -0.94
N ASN A 142 0.06 5.72 0.18
CA ASN A 142 1.27 6.48 0.47
C ASN A 142 2.33 6.28 -0.62
N LEU A 143 2.60 5.02 -0.98
CA LEU A 143 3.54 4.65 -2.04
C LEU A 143 3.17 5.31 -3.38
N THR A 144 1.90 5.23 -3.76
CA THR A 144 1.38 5.81 -5.01
C THR A 144 1.56 7.32 -5.06
N LEU A 145 1.18 8.04 -3.98
CA LEU A 145 1.30 9.50 -3.95
C LEU A 145 2.76 9.96 -3.89
N LYS A 146 3.61 9.28 -3.13
CA LYS A 146 5.06 9.53 -3.13
C LYS A 146 5.63 9.33 -4.53
N TYR A 147 5.33 8.22 -5.20
CA TYR A 147 5.77 7.94 -6.57
C TYR A 147 5.35 9.02 -7.56
N LEU A 148 4.12 9.52 -7.44
CA LEU A 148 3.59 10.58 -8.32
C LEU A 148 4.18 11.96 -8.01
N GLY A 149 4.60 12.23 -6.77
CA GLY A 149 5.05 13.56 -6.34
C GLY A 149 6.56 13.73 -6.21
N GLU A 150 7.34 12.65 -6.13
CA GLU A 150 8.80 12.75 -6.08
C GLU A 150 9.38 13.08 -7.48
N LYS A 151 10.54 13.76 -7.50
CA LYS A 151 11.22 14.12 -8.76
C LYS A 151 11.83 12.86 -9.39
N ARG A 152 11.21 12.41 -10.48
CA ARG A 152 11.72 11.29 -11.32
C ARG A 152 11.16 11.36 -12.74
N ASP A 153 11.83 10.68 -13.65
CA ASP A 153 11.27 10.38 -14.97
C ASP A 153 10.20 9.29 -14.82
N ARG A 154 8.95 9.64 -15.06
CA ARG A 154 7.78 8.74 -14.99
C ARG A 154 7.25 8.46 -16.39
N ASP A 155 6.68 7.28 -16.56
CA ASP A 155 5.98 6.94 -17.81
C ASP A 155 4.85 7.96 -18.07
N SER A 156 4.92 8.62 -19.22
CA SER A 156 3.96 9.66 -19.65
C SER A 156 2.53 9.14 -19.84
N LYS A 157 2.34 7.82 -19.90
CA LYS A 157 1.03 7.16 -19.96
C LYS A 157 0.31 7.17 -18.63
N ILE A 158 0.96 7.48 -17.52
CA ILE A 158 0.30 7.66 -16.23
C ILE A 158 -0.53 8.94 -16.29
N LYS A 159 -1.86 8.79 -16.23
CA LYS A 159 -2.81 9.89 -16.37
C LYS A 159 -3.55 10.24 -15.09
N ARG A 160 -3.62 9.33 -14.11
CA ARG A 160 -4.40 9.53 -12.88
C ARG A 160 -3.82 8.75 -11.71
N GLY A 161 -4.01 9.30 -10.50
CA GLY A 161 -3.71 8.63 -9.24
C GLY A 161 -4.90 8.64 -8.29
N VAL A 162 -5.08 7.55 -7.53
CA VAL A 162 -6.06 7.48 -6.45
C VAL A 162 -5.41 6.84 -5.22
N ALA A 163 -5.56 7.47 -4.06
CA ALA A 163 -5.10 6.94 -2.79
C ALA A 163 -6.27 6.87 -1.80
N ILE A 164 -6.51 5.68 -1.23
CA ILE A 164 -7.67 5.38 -0.40
C ILE A 164 -7.20 4.97 0.99
N SER A 165 -7.79 5.58 2.05
CA SER A 165 -7.42 5.37 3.46
C SER A 165 -5.92 5.51 3.70
N VAL A 166 -5.33 6.57 3.16
CA VAL A 166 -3.89 6.73 3.06
C VAL A 166 -3.28 7.43 4.28
N PRO A 167 -2.27 6.80 4.94
CA PRO A 167 -1.49 7.43 5.99
C PRO A 167 -0.48 8.42 5.39
N LEU A 168 -0.94 9.65 5.06
CA LEU A 168 -0.10 10.70 4.48
C LEU A 168 1.08 11.08 5.39
N ASP A 169 0.91 10.93 6.69
CA ASP A 169 1.91 11.03 7.74
C ASP A 169 2.07 9.65 8.38
N LEU A 170 3.16 8.97 8.03
CA LEU A 170 3.42 7.60 8.48
C LEU A 170 3.64 7.51 9.99
N GLY A 171 4.36 8.48 10.57
CA GLY A 171 4.64 8.52 12.02
C GLY A 171 3.36 8.71 12.83
N GLY A 172 2.56 9.72 12.48
CA GLY A 172 1.29 9.97 13.14
C GLY A 172 0.29 8.81 12.98
N ALA A 173 0.23 8.17 11.80
CA ALA A 173 -0.61 7.00 11.59
C ALA A 173 -0.12 5.78 12.38
N CYS A 174 1.20 5.57 12.50
CA CYS A 174 1.78 4.52 13.33
C CYS A 174 1.36 4.66 14.81
N ASP A 175 1.41 5.89 15.35
CA ASP A 175 0.97 6.18 16.72
C ASP A 175 -0.53 5.97 16.89
N GLN A 176 -1.33 6.41 15.91
CA GLN A 176 -2.77 6.21 15.91
C GLN A 176 -3.15 4.73 15.92
N ILE A 177 -2.53 3.90 15.07
CA ILE A 177 -2.76 2.45 15.05
C ILE A 177 -2.37 1.81 16.39
N SER A 178 -1.30 2.28 17.03
CA SER A 178 -0.79 1.71 18.27
C SER A 178 -1.77 1.86 19.43
N THR A 179 -2.57 2.92 19.45
CA THR A 179 -3.58 3.20 20.47
C THR A 179 -4.97 2.71 20.08
N ALA A 180 -5.27 2.60 18.78
CA ALA A 180 -6.59 2.24 18.28
C ALA A 180 -7.04 0.86 18.76
N ALA A 181 -8.29 0.78 19.22
CA ALA A 181 -8.93 -0.46 19.72
C ALA A 181 -8.06 -1.20 20.75
N PHE A 182 -7.46 -0.47 21.69
CA PHE A 182 -6.59 -1.05 22.74
C PHE A 182 -5.45 -1.92 22.18
N GLY A 183 -4.88 -1.53 21.04
CA GLY A 183 -3.76 -2.21 20.39
C GLY A 183 -4.13 -3.54 19.66
N VAL A 184 -5.41 -3.82 19.44
CA VAL A 184 -5.84 -5.03 18.70
C VAL A 184 -5.28 -5.06 17.29
N TYR A 185 -5.29 -3.92 16.59
CA TYR A 185 -4.76 -3.82 15.23
C TYR A 185 -3.24 -4.01 15.20
N THR A 186 -2.53 -3.38 16.12
CA THR A 186 -1.08 -3.54 16.28
C THR A 186 -0.70 -5.01 16.47
N ARG A 187 -1.37 -5.72 17.41
CA ARG A 187 -1.12 -7.14 17.63
C ARG A 187 -1.37 -7.99 16.39
N ARG A 188 -2.42 -7.68 15.61
CA ARG A 188 -2.70 -8.38 14.36
C ARG A 188 -1.61 -8.16 13.31
N PHE A 189 -1.16 -6.92 13.12
CA PHE A 189 -0.09 -6.61 12.17
C PHE A 189 1.24 -7.23 12.61
N LEU A 190 1.60 -7.10 13.89
CA LEU A 190 2.83 -7.69 14.42
C LEU A 190 2.85 -9.21 14.27
N LYS A 191 1.71 -9.89 14.48
CA LYS A 191 1.61 -11.34 14.22
C LYS A 191 1.89 -11.70 12.75
N SER A 192 1.38 -10.92 11.81
CA SER A 192 1.64 -11.14 10.38
C SER A 192 3.10 -10.88 10.02
N LEU A 193 3.66 -9.78 10.54
CA LEU A 193 5.07 -9.43 10.36
C LEU A 193 6.00 -10.47 11.00
N GLN A 194 5.65 -11.00 12.18
CA GLN A 194 6.40 -12.07 12.83
C GLN A 194 6.53 -13.30 11.93
N LEU A 195 5.42 -13.77 11.36
CA LEU A 195 5.43 -14.92 10.43
C LEU A 195 6.33 -14.67 9.21
N LYS A 196 6.39 -13.42 8.74
CA LYS A 196 7.28 -13.02 7.65
C LYS A 196 8.74 -13.06 8.09
N ILE A 197 9.06 -12.51 9.26
CA ILE A 197 10.41 -12.55 9.84
C ILE A 197 10.86 -13.99 10.07
N GLU A 198 10.02 -14.87 10.62
CA GLU A 198 10.32 -16.29 10.81
C GLU A 198 10.68 -16.98 9.49
N LYS A 199 9.91 -16.74 8.42
CA LYS A 199 10.23 -17.27 7.09
C LYS A 199 11.53 -16.70 6.54
N LYS A 200 11.79 -15.41 6.70
CA LYS A 200 13.01 -14.76 6.24
C LYS A 200 14.23 -15.20 7.03
N SER A 201 14.12 -15.36 8.34
CA SER A 201 15.20 -15.82 9.21
C SER A 201 15.73 -17.20 8.82
N SER A 202 14.88 -18.08 8.29
CA SER A 202 15.33 -19.39 7.80
C SER A 202 16.28 -19.32 6.60
N LEU A 203 16.24 -18.23 5.82
CA LEU A 203 17.06 -17.98 4.64
C LEU A 203 18.19 -16.96 4.90
N PHE A 204 17.96 -16.02 5.80
CA PHE A 204 18.81 -14.87 6.09
C PHE A 204 18.88 -14.65 7.61
N PRO A 205 19.49 -15.57 8.39
CA PRO A 205 19.47 -15.50 9.86
C PRO A 205 20.18 -14.26 10.42
N ASP A 206 21.22 -13.78 9.75
CA ASP A 206 21.99 -12.62 10.21
C ASP A 206 21.20 -11.31 10.09
N GLU A 207 20.38 -11.16 9.01
CA GLU A 207 19.55 -9.99 8.77
C GLU A 207 18.23 -10.04 9.56
N PHE A 208 17.75 -11.23 9.92
CA PHE A 208 16.49 -11.46 10.62
C PHE A 208 16.67 -12.28 11.91
N PRO A 209 17.41 -11.77 12.89
CA PRO A 209 17.60 -12.45 14.19
C PRO A 209 16.26 -12.50 14.96
N LEU A 210 15.71 -13.70 15.14
CA LEU A 210 14.37 -13.92 15.75
C LEU A 210 14.28 -13.41 17.18
N GLU A 211 15.38 -13.46 17.94
CA GLU A 211 15.44 -12.99 19.31
C GLU A 211 15.10 -11.50 19.45
N LYS A 212 15.39 -10.68 18.46
CA LYS A 212 15.02 -9.25 18.44
C LYS A 212 13.51 -9.03 18.39
N PHE A 213 12.77 -9.99 17.83
CA PHE A 213 11.30 -9.87 17.75
C PHE A 213 10.65 -9.94 19.15
N ALA A 214 11.26 -10.59 20.12
CA ALA A 214 10.74 -10.73 21.49
C ALA A 214 10.54 -9.39 22.21
N SER A 215 11.27 -8.34 21.84
CA SER A 215 11.17 -6.99 22.42
C SER A 215 10.15 -6.09 21.74
N ILE A 216 9.63 -6.46 20.55
CA ILE A 216 8.75 -5.62 19.73
C ILE A 216 7.33 -5.58 20.33
N ARG A 217 6.80 -4.38 20.56
CA ARG A 217 5.46 -4.14 21.11
C ARG A 217 4.60 -3.25 20.21
N SER A 218 5.23 -2.49 19.30
CA SER A 218 4.57 -1.56 18.39
C SER A 218 5.11 -1.70 16.97
N LEU A 219 4.41 -1.10 15.98
CA LEU A 219 4.93 -1.02 14.60
C LEU A 219 6.20 -0.16 14.55
N ARG A 220 6.31 0.86 15.40
CA ARG A 220 7.52 1.70 15.53
C ARG A 220 8.71 0.89 16.00
N ASP A 221 8.52 -0.02 16.98
CA ASP A 221 9.60 -0.92 17.42
C ASP A 221 10.02 -1.85 16.29
N PHE A 222 9.04 -2.35 15.50
CA PHE A 222 9.34 -3.17 14.33
C PHE A 222 10.13 -2.40 13.29
N ASP A 223 9.75 -1.17 13.01
CA ASP A 223 10.43 -0.33 12.02
C ASP A 223 11.82 0.08 12.48
N ASN A 224 12.03 0.34 13.78
CA ASN A 224 13.36 0.57 14.38
C ASN A 224 14.25 -0.68 14.29
N THR A 225 13.68 -1.87 14.46
CA THR A 225 14.45 -3.12 14.58
C THR A 225 14.76 -3.73 13.21
N PHE A 226 13.81 -3.68 12.28
CA PHE A 226 13.91 -4.36 10.98
C PHE A 226 13.82 -3.40 9.80
N THR A 227 12.72 -2.64 9.63
CA THR A 227 12.51 -1.83 8.43
C THR A 227 13.62 -0.80 8.24
N GLY A 228 13.95 -0.03 9.30
CA GLY A 228 15.00 0.99 9.26
C GLY A 228 16.36 0.41 8.84
N PRO A 229 16.93 -0.53 9.61
CA PRO A 229 18.26 -1.09 9.31
C PRO A 229 18.34 -1.79 7.96
N LEU A 230 17.31 -2.57 7.56
CA LEU A 230 17.31 -3.30 6.30
C LEU A 230 17.27 -2.39 5.06
N HIS A 231 16.78 -1.17 5.21
CA HIS A 231 16.65 -0.21 4.11
C HIS A 231 17.57 1.02 4.26
N GLY A 232 18.50 0.98 5.22
CA GLY A 232 19.50 2.01 5.40
C GLY A 232 19.00 3.30 6.05
N PHE A 233 17.86 3.27 6.73
CA PHE A 233 17.39 4.37 7.58
C PHE A 233 18.00 4.24 8.99
N GLN A 234 18.31 5.36 9.60
CA GLN A 234 18.88 5.41 10.93
C GLN A 234 17.93 4.83 11.99
N ASP A 235 16.63 5.16 11.87
CA ASP A 235 15.56 4.77 12.77
C ASP A 235 14.17 4.86 12.09
N ALA A 236 13.12 4.55 12.81
CA ALA A 236 11.75 4.66 12.33
C ALA A 236 11.34 6.11 12.05
N GLU A 237 11.86 7.09 12.81
CA GLU A 237 11.53 8.51 12.61
C GLU A 237 12.08 9.01 11.26
N GLU A 238 13.33 8.69 10.97
CA GLU A 238 13.91 9.01 9.67
C GLU A 238 13.15 8.32 8.54
N TYR A 239 12.83 7.01 8.71
CA TYR A 239 12.04 6.27 7.77
C TYR A 239 10.69 6.93 7.49
N TYR A 240 9.94 7.33 8.53
CA TYR A 240 8.64 8.00 8.36
C TYR A 240 8.79 9.38 7.75
N ARG A 241 9.74 10.17 8.20
CA ARG A 241 10.01 11.52 7.69
C ARG A 241 10.33 11.52 6.20
N ILE A 242 11.15 10.59 5.73
CA ILE A 242 11.56 10.51 4.32
C ILE A 242 10.45 9.96 3.44
N ASN A 243 9.59 9.07 3.97
CA ASN A 243 8.66 8.31 3.15
C ASN A 243 7.18 8.72 3.29
N SER A 244 6.84 9.66 4.17
CA SER A 244 5.48 10.21 4.28
C SER A 244 5.08 10.96 3.03
N ALA A 245 3.95 10.56 2.43
CA ALA A 245 3.48 11.10 1.16
C ALA A 245 3.08 12.58 1.24
N LEU A 246 2.77 13.09 2.42
CA LEU A 246 2.33 14.47 2.64
C LEU A 246 3.25 15.51 1.99
N GLN A 247 4.57 15.32 2.13
CA GLN A 247 5.58 16.23 1.58
C GLN A 247 5.68 16.21 0.05
N PHE A 248 5.19 15.15 -0.58
CA PHE A 248 5.26 14.97 -2.04
C PHE A 248 4.00 15.46 -2.77
N LEU A 249 2.89 15.75 -2.05
CA LEU A 249 1.64 16.19 -2.66
C LEU A 249 1.81 17.41 -3.58
N PRO A 250 2.62 18.44 -3.24
CA PRO A 250 2.82 19.59 -4.11
C PRO A 250 3.50 19.26 -5.46
N GLY A 251 4.24 18.16 -5.54
CA GLY A 251 4.95 17.70 -6.74
C GLY A 251 4.10 16.83 -7.68
N ILE A 252 2.85 16.56 -7.34
CA ILE A 252 1.97 15.73 -8.16
C ILE A 252 1.40 16.53 -9.32
N GLU A 253 1.77 16.16 -10.54
CA GLU A 253 1.37 16.86 -11.77
C GLU A 253 0.14 16.24 -12.47
N VAL A 254 -0.21 14.98 -12.14
CA VAL A 254 -1.37 14.30 -12.73
C VAL A 254 -2.60 14.44 -11.82
N PRO A 255 -3.82 14.48 -12.39
CA PRO A 255 -5.04 14.47 -11.59
C PRO A 255 -5.03 13.32 -10.57
N SER A 256 -5.09 13.68 -9.30
CA SER A 256 -5.01 12.71 -8.21
C SER A 256 -6.11 12.94 -7.18
N LEU A 257 -6.67 11.82 -6.66
CA LEU A 257 -7.71 11.82 -5.64
C LEU A 257 -7.17 11.19 -4.35
N VAL A 258 -7.31 11.88 -3.24
CA VAL A 258 -7.11 11.32 -1.89
C VAL A 258 -8.48 11.15 -1.25
N LEU A 259 -8.79 9.91 -0.83
CA LEU A 259 -10.06 9.54 -0.21
C LEU A 259 -9.80 8.95 1.18
N ASN A 260 -9.95 9.76 2.21
CA ASN A 260 -9.82 9.35 3.61
C ASN A 260 -11.15 9.54 4.34
N ALA A 261 -11.64 8.50 5.03
CA ALA A 261 -12.80 8.61 5.88
C ALA A 261 -12.43 9.38 7.18
N GLN A 262 -13.23 10.35 7.60
CA GLN A 262 -12.96 11.14 8.80
C GLN A 262 -12.92 10.31 10.10
N ASN A 263 -13.56 9.14 10.10
CA ASN A 263 -13.62 8.21 11.22
C ASN A 263 -12.70 7.00 11.04
N ASP A 264 -11.72 7.07 10.12
CA ASP A 264 -10.75 6.00 9.91
C ASP A 264 -9.89 5.81 11.17
N PRO A 265 -9.93 4.64 11.83
CA PRO A 265 -9.23 4.44 13.10
C PRO A 265 -7.70 4.38 12.97
N PHE A 266 -7.16 4.36 11.74
CA PHE A 266 -5.72 4.24 11.47
C PHE A 266 -5.05 5.56 11.14
N LEU A 267 -5.84 6.61 10.88
CA LEU A 267 -5.32 7.86 10.38
C LEU A 267 -5.29 8.93 11.47
N SER A 268 -4.13 9.53 11.67
CA SER A 268 -3.95 10.70 12.54
C SER A 268 -4.55 11.97 11.88
N PRO A 269 -4.80 13.02 12.65
CA PRO A 269 -5.28 14.30 12.10
C PRO A 269 -4.39 14.88 11.00
N SER A 270 -3.08 14.64 11.05
CA SER A 270 -2.11 15.05 10.02
C SER A 270 -2.33 14.38 8.64
N CYS A 271 -3.08 13.26 8.60
CA CYS A 271 -3.45 12.61 7.35
C CYS A 271 -4.64 13.28 6.62
N TYR A 272 -5.12 14.42 7.12
CA TYR A 272 -6.23 15.22 6.53
C TYR A 272 -5.77 16.65 6.23
N PRO A 273 -4.90 16.86 5.22
CA PRO A 273 -4.26 18.15 4.96
C PRO A 273 -5.21 19.12 4.25
N THR A 274 -6.29 19.55 4.92
CA THR A 274 -7.28 20.47 4.37
C THR A 274 -6.69 21.83 3.98
N GLN A 275 -5.57 22.22 4.59
CA GLN A 275 -4.85 23.46 4.26
C GLN A 275 -4.15 23.40 2.88
N LEU A 276 -3.82 22.21 2.38
CA LEU A 276 -3.26 22.00 1.04
C LEU A 276 -4.33 21.91 -0.05
N ALA A 277 -5.59 21.99 0.33
CA ALA A 277 -6.74 21.83 -0.57
C ALA A 277 -7.26 23.16 -1.14
N GLN A 278 -6.47 24.23 -1.11
CA GLN A 278 -6.79 25.54 -1.69
C GLN A 278 -6.47 25.60 -3.17
#